data_86ac2ce29e3a5f05ff4afc08b5435c78
#
_entry.id   86ac2ce29e3a5f05ff4afc08b5435c78
#
_cell.length_a   1.000
_cell.length_b   1.000
_cell.length_c   1.000
_cell.angle_alpha   90.00
_cell.angle_beta   90.00
_cell.angle_gamma   90.00
#
_symmetry.space_group_name_H-M   'P 1'
#
loop_
_entity.id
_entity.type
_entity.pdbx_description
1 polymer ?
#
loop_
_entity_poly.entity_id
_entity_poly.type
_entity_poly.pdbx_seq_one_letter_code
_entity_poly.pdbx_strand_id
1 'polypeptide(L)'
;MNEADTCRRLVVPKLQSSGWDNAPHLISEQRSFTDGRIVFVGGKARRGKQKRADYILRYSPDFPLAVVEAKAQFSSPSEGLQQAKDYAEILGLKFAYSTNGTGIVEFDYSTGIERELHDFPTPSELWTRLQQAENINDPVVAERLLTPSFPDRTKTLRYYQEIAVNRTVQAVLQGRKRALLTLCTGAGKTSIAFQVCWKLWYSRWTTKATNRTPKILFLADRNVLVDDPMAKDFSPFGEARHKISGGEAVKSRDMYFAIYQSIARDENRPGLYREYPRDYFDLIIIDECHRGSARGDSNWREILDWFEPATQIGMTATPRREDNVDTYIYFGDPIYEYSLAQGISDGFLAPYRVPRVITDYDAAGWRPSSGDMDRFG
;
A
#
# COMPACT_ATOMS: atom_id res chain seq x y z
N MET A 1 -21.67 -19.91 -28.07
CA MET A 1 -20.21 -19.84 -27.97
C MET A 1 -19.87 -19.98 -26.49
N ASN A 2 -18.89 -20.79 -26.12
CA ASN A 2 -18.45 -20.90 -24.72
C ASN A 2 -17.72 -19.64 -24.26
N GLU A 3 -17.39 -19.54 -22.96
CA GLU A 3 -16.77 -18.36 -22.36
C GLU A 3 -15.40 -18.02 -23.00
N ALA A 4 -14.52 -19.02 -23.18
CA ALA A 4 -13.21 -18.80 -23.79
C ALA A 4 -13.26 -18.29 -25.22
N ASP A 5 -14.19 -18.85 -26.02
CA ASP A 5 -14.43 -18.36 -27.38
C ASP A 5 -15.07 -16.98 -27.41
N THR A 6 -15.96 -16.68 -26.45
CA THR A 6 -16.57 -15.35 -26.29
C THR A 6 -15.50 -14.31 -25.97
N CYS A 7 -14.62 -14.61 -25.00
CA CYS A 7 -13.49 -13.78 -24.65
C CYS A 7 -12.65 -13.42 -25.88
N ARG A 8 -12.16 -14.45 -26.59
CA ARG A 8 -11.22 -14.27 -27.69
C ARG A 8 -11.83 -13.60 -28.94
N ARG A 9 -13.07 -13.96 -29.27
CA ARG A 9 -13.68 -13.52 -30.55
C ARG A 9 -14.52 -12.26 -30.43
N LEU A 10 -15.04 -11.94 -29.26
CA LEU A 10 -15.98 -10.83 -29.09
C LEU A 10 -15.44 -9.79 -28.09
N VAL A 11 -14.95 -10.21 -26.92
CA VAL A 11 -14.55 -9.26 -25.85
C VAL A 11 -13.23 -8.58 -26.17
N VAL A 12 -12.16 -9.35 -26.46
CA VAL A 12 -10.84 -8.77 -26.77
C VAL A 12 -10.89 -7.80 -27.95
N PRO A 13 -11.52 -8.12 -29.09
CA PRO A 13 -11.65 -7.17 -30.20
C PRO A 13 -12.38 -5.87 -29.84
N LYS A 14 -13.42 -5.93 -28.97
CA LYS A 14 -14.10 -4.72 -28.49
C LYS A 14 -13.20 -3.86 -27.59
N LEU A 15 -12.44 -4.49 -26.68
CA LEU A 15 -11.47 -3.79 -25.84
C LEU A 15 -10.38 -3.12 -26.68
N GLN A 16 -9.88 -3.82 -27.72
CA GLN A 16 -8.91 -3.28 -28.66
C GLN A 16 -9.46 -2.12 -29.47
N SER A 17 -10.70 -2.25 -29.99
CA SER A 17 -11.36 -1.15 -30.73
C SER A 17 -11.59 0.09 -29.87
N SER A 18 -11.73 -0.07 -28.54
CA SER A 18 -11.81 1.03 -27.58
C SER A 18 -10.43 1.59 -27.18
N GLY A 19 -9.33 1.04 -27.72
CA GLY A 19 -7.98 1.56 -27.54
C GLY A 19 -7.23 1.04 -26.31
N TRP A 20 -7.71 -0.03 -25.66
CA TRP A 20 -7.07 -0.56 -24.44
C TRP A 20 -5.76 -1.32 -24.68
N ASP A 21 -5.42 -1.66 -25.93
CA ASP A 21 -4.14 -2.28 -26.30
C ASP A 21 -3.13 -1.27 -26.90
N ASN A 22 -3.50 0.00 -27.02
CA ASN A 22 -2.61 1.06 -27.48
C ASN A 22 -1.71 1.52 -26.33
N ALA A 23 -0.39 1.43 -26.49
CA ALA A 23 0.56 1.93 -25.50
C ALA A 23 0.27 3.41 -25.12
N PRO A 24 0.29 3.78 -23.84
CA PRO A 24 0.79 3.04 -22.68
C PRO A 24 -0.26 2.13 -21.99
N HIS A 25 -1.46 2.00 -22.57
CA HIS A 25 -2.56 1.21 -21.99
C HIS A 25 -2.29 -0.29 -22.12
N LEU A 26 -2.92 -1.08 -21.28
CA LEU A 26 -2.67 -2.52 -21.23
C LEU A 26 -3.93 -3.29 -20.82
N ILE A 27 -4.25 -4.35 -21.55
CA ILE A 27 -5.20 -5.38 -21.17
C ILE A 27 -4.42 -6.51 -20.47
N SER A 28 -4.63 -6.69 -19.17
CA SER A 28 -4.06 -7.82 -18.43
C SER A 28 -5.07 -8.95 -18.42
N GLU A 29 -4.79 -10.01 -19.19
CA GLU A 29 -5.70 -11.15 -19.35
C GLU A 29 -5.50 -12.18 -18.24
N GLN A 30 -6.59 -12.80 -17.78
CA GLN A 30 -6.67 -13.95 -16.88
C GLN A 30 -5.70 -13.87 -15.68
N ARG A 31 -5.59 -12.68 -15.09
CA ARG A 31 -4.62 -12.45 -14.03
C ARG A 31 -5.12 -12.92 -12.68
N SER A 32 -4.47 -13.95 -12.13
CA SER A 32 -4.63 -14.31 -10.72
C SER A 32 -4.00 -13.22 -9.85
N PHE A 33 -4.77 -12.67 -8.92
CA PHE A 33 -4.29 -11.64 -8.00
C PHE A 33 -4.19 -12.14 -6.55
N THR A 34 -4.66 -13.37 -6.25
CA THR A 34 -4.41 -14.04 -4.96
C THR A 34 -3.77 -15.41 -5.19
N ASP A 35 -3.08 -15.93 -4.18
CA ASP A 35 -2.46 -17.27 -4.20
C ASP A 35 -3.40 -18.38 -3.72
N GLY A 36 -4.57 -18.00 -3.19
CA GLY A 36 -5.52 -18.91 -2.55
C GLY A 36 -5.10 -19.34 -1.13
N ARG A 37 -6.05 -19.30 -0.22
CA ARG A 37 -5.84 -19.63 1.21
C ARG A 37 -5.21 -21.00 1.39
N ILE A 38 -4.21 -21.09 2.26
CA ILE A 38 -3.60 -22.38 2.64
C ILE A 38 -4.51 -23.04 3.68
N VAL A 39 -4.94 -24.27 3.39
CA VAL A 39 -5.74 -25.12 4.29
C VAL A 39 -5.02 -26.45 4.52
N PHE A 40 -5.18 -26.99 5.73
CA PHE A 40 -4.63 -28.30 6.07
C PHE A 40 -5.74 -29.36 6.00
N VAL A 41 -5.58 -30.33 5.09
CA VAL A 41 -6.52 -31.42 4.90
C VAL A 41 -5.73 -32.73 4.99
N GLY A 42 -6.09 -33.60 5.93
CA GLY A 42 -5.38 -34.89 6.13
C GLY A 42 -3.89 -34.74 6.45
N GLY A 43 -3.51 -33.69 7.22
CA GLY A 43 -2.11 -33.41 7.58
C GLY A 43 -1.25 -32.79 6.48
N LYS A 44 -1.80 -32.55 5.29
CA LYS A 44 -1.10 -31.91 4.15
C LYS A 44 -1.64 -30.51 3.89
N ALA A 45 -0.73 -29.56 3.63
CA ALA A 45 -1.08 -28.23 3.20
C ALA A 45 -1.59 -28.25 1.76
N ARG A 46 -2.72 -27.58 1.50
CA ARG A 46 -3.27 -27.38 0.15
C ARG A 46 -3.65 -25.92 -0.03
N ARG A 47 -3.51 -25.39 -1.25
CA ARG A 47 -4.00 -24.06 -1.59
C ARG A 47 -5.45 -24.13 -2.05
N GLY A 48 -6.26 -23.19 -1.60
CA GLY A 48 -7.62 -22.99 -2.07
C GLY A 48 -7.67 -22.34 -3.46
N LYS A 49 -8.89 -22.01 -3.91
CA LYS A 49 -9.09 -21.38 -5.21
C LYS A 49 -8.46 -19.96 -5.21
N GLN A 50 -7.68 -19.69 -6.23
CA GLN A 50 -7.18 -18.33 -6.51
C GLN A 50 -8.32 -17.46 -7.04
N LYS A 51 -8.29 -16.17 -6.71
CA LYS A 51 -9.15 -15.18 -7.37
C LYS A 51 -8.42 -14.71 -8.64
N ARG A 52 -9.15 -14.79 -9.76
CA ARG A 52 -8.62 -14.47 -11.08
C ARG A 52 -9.67 -13.70 -11.84
N ALA A 53 -9.35 -12.50 -12.29
CA ALA A 53 -10.17 -11.71 -13.19
C ALA A 53 -9.90 -12.10 -14.65
N ASP A 54 -10.93 -12.06 -15.49
CA ASP A 54 -10.75 -12.31 -16.93
C ASP A 54 -9.90 -11.19 -17.55
N TYR A 55 -10.20 -9.93 -17.24
CA TYR A 55 -9.40 -8.80 -17.68
C TYR A 55 -9.30 -7.73 -16.61
N ILE A 56 -8.10 -7.14 -16.51
CA ILE A 56 -7.86 -5.88 -15.77
C ILE A 56 -7.39 -4.86 -16.79
N LEU A 57 -8.14 -3.77 -16.92
CA LEU A 57 -7.82 -2.67 -17.84
C LEU A 57 -6.92 -1.66 -17.10
N ARG A 58 -5.75 -1.39 -17.68
CA ARG A 58 -4.75 -0.51 -17.08
C ARG A 58 -4.53 0.72 -17.93
N TYR A 59 -4.59 1.89 -17.30
CA TYR A 59 -4.27 3.16 -17.98
C TYR A 59 -2.78 3.28 -18.29
N SER A 60 -1.95 2.82 -17.35
CA SER A 60 -0.53 2.54 -17.53
C SER A 60 -0.20 1.20 -16.87
N PRO A 61 0.98 0.58 -17.12
CA PRO A 61 1.33 -0.73 -16.56
C PRO A 61 1.13 -0.86 -15.05
N ASP A 62 1.31 0.24 -14.30
CA ASP A 62 1.21 0.28 -12.84
C ASP A 62 -0.08 0.95 -12.33
N PHE A 63 -1.02 1.27 -13.22
CA PHE A 63 -2.24 1.98 -12.84
C PHE A 63 -3.49 1.30 -13.40
N PRO A 64 -4.08 0.33 -12.67
CA PRO A 64 -5.32 -0.32 -13.07
C PRO A 64 -6.52 0.63 -12.89
N LEU A 65 -7.46 0.60 -13.82
CA LEU A 65 -8.69 1.41 -13.80
C LEU A 65 -9.95 0.57 -13.62
N ALA A 66 -10.04 -0.58 -14.28
CA ALA A 66 -11.26 -1.36 -14.33
C ALA A 66 -10.99 -2.87 -14.34
N VAL A 67 -12.00 -3.64 -13.93
CA VAL A 67 -12.06 -5.08 -14.08
C VAL A 67 -13.20 -5.46 -15.02
N VAL A 68 -13.00 -6.48 -15.83
CA VAL A 68 -14.00 -7.03 -16.74
C VAL A 68 -14.12 -8.53 -16.49
N GLU A 69 -15.35 -9.00 -16.28
CA GLU A 69 -15.74 -10.41 -16.22
C GLU A 69 -16.53 -10.76 -17.48
N ALA A 70 -16.13 -11.82 -18.14
CA ALA A 70 -16.78 -12.32 -19.33
C ALA A 70 -17.59 -13.57 -19.02
N LYS A 71 -18.70 -13.74 -19.70
CA LYS A 71 -19.56 -14.93 -19.65
C LYS A 71 -19.79 -15.50 -21.05
N ALA A 72 -20.27 -16.71 -21.11
CA ALA A 72 -20.63 -17.34 -22.40
C ALA A 72 -21.66 -16.50 -23.16
N GLN A 73 -21.57 -16.47 -24.48
CA GLN A 73 -22.42 -15.62 -25.33
C GLN A 73 -23.92 -15.82 -25.10
N PHE A 74 -24.34 -17.02 -24.70
CA PHE A 74 -25.75 -17.35 -24.44
C PHE A 74 -26.23 -16.93 -23.04
N SER A 75 -25.32 -16.52 -22.16
CA SER A 75 -25.60 -16.00 -20.80
C SER A 75 -26.07 -14.53 -20.88
N SER A 76 -26.70 -14.04 -19.80
CA SER A 76 -27.00 -12.62 -19.68
C SER A 76 -25.70 -11.81 -19.57
N PRO A 77 -25.60 -10.62 -20.18
CA PRO A 77 -24.47 -9.72 -20.00
C PRO A 77 -24.20 -9.35 -18.53
N SER A 78 -25.25 -9.32 -17.70
CA SER A 78 -25.16 -9.00 -16.26
C SER A 78 -24.75 -10.17 -15.36
N GLU A 79 -24.68 -11.41 -15.86
CA GLU A 79 -24.44 -12.61 -15.05
C GLU A 79 -23.11 -12.56 -14.26
N GLY A 80 -22.08 -11.93 -14.83
CA GLY A 80 -20.78 -11.76 -14.19
C GLY A 80 -20.64 -10.49 -13.34
N LEU A 81 -21.66 -9.64 -13.27
CA LEU A 81 -21.50 -8.30 -12.69
C LEU A 81 -21.18 -8.32 -11.19
N GLN A 82 -21.83 -9.20 -10.42
CA GLN A 82 -21.50 -9.30 -8.99
C GLN A 82 -20.05 -9.75 -8.76
N GLN A 83 -19.57 -10.70 -9.57
CA GLN A 83 -18.17 -11.14 -9.52
C GLN A 83 -17.21 -10.00 -9.88
N ALA A 84 -17.53 -9.22 -10.92
CA ALA A 84 -16.76 -8.05 -11.31
C ALA A 84 -16.72 -6.97 -10.19
N LYS A 85 -17.87 -6.74 -9.54
CA LYS A 85 -17.98 -5.83 -8.38
C LYS A 85 -17.11 -6.30 -7.23
N ASP A 86 -17.20 -7.55 -6.83
CA ASP A 86 -16.39 -8.13 -5.75
C ASP A 86 -14.88 -7.98 -6.04
N TYR A 87 -14.48 -8.17 -7.30
CA TYR A 87 -13.09 -8.02 -7.71
C TYR A 87 -12.65 -6.55 -7.76
N ALA A 88 -13.52 -5.66 -8.20
CA ALA A 88 -13.25 -4.21 -8.18
C ALA A 88 -13.03 -3.71 -6.75
N GLU A 89 -13.85 -4.15 -5.78
CA GLU A 89 -13.65 -3.82 -4.37
C GLU A 89 -12.30 -4.30 -3.83
N ILE A 90 -11.95 -5.57 -4.09
CA ILE A 90 -10.67 -6.13 -3.65
C ILE A 90 -9.49 -5.39 -4.27
N LEU A 91 -9.59 -5.07 -5.57
CA LEU A 91 -8.54 -4.37 -6.32
C LEU A 91 -8.57 -2.84 -6.14
N GLY A 92 -9.54 -2.32 -5.39
CA GLY A 92 -9.72 -0.89 -5.15
C GLY A 92 -10.04 -0.07 -6.39
N LEU A 93 -10.72 -0.69 -7.38
CA LEU A 93 -11.08 -0.09 -8.67
C LEU A 93 -12.46 0.57 -8.60
N LYS A 94 -12.66 1.61 -9.41
CA LYS A 94 -13.95 2.33 -9.47
C LYS A 94 -14.90 1.77 -10.53
N PHE A 95 -14.40 1.02 -11.50
CA PHE A 95 -15.20 0.55 -12.62
C PHE A 95 -15.18 -0.98 -12.72
N ALA A 96 -16.37 -1.59 -12.75
CA ALA A 96 -16.58 -3.03 -12.90
C ALA A 96 -17.45 -3.29 -14.11
N TYR A 97 -17.06 -4.20 -14.97
CA TYR A 97 -17.76 -4.58 -16.18
C TYR A 97 -18.09 -6.05 -16.20
N SER A 98 -19.29 -6.38 -16.68
CA SER A 98 -19.68 -7.74 -17.09
C SER A 98 -20.10 -7.74 -18.54
N THR A 99 -19.75 -8.80 -19.28
CA THR A 99 -20.10 -8.91 -20.69
C THR A 99 -20.26 -10.35 -21.13
N ASN A 100 -21.16 -10.60 -22.09
CA ASN A 100 -21.25 -11.85 -22.85
C ASN A 100 -20.71 -11.69 -24.29
N GLY A 101 -19.99 -10.60 -24.56
CA GLY A 101 -19.47 -10.26 -25.89
C GLY A 101 -20.45 -9.51 -26.80
N THR A 102 -21.75 -9.58 -26.54
CA THR A 102 -22.79 -8.83 -27.29
C THR A 102 -23.32 -7.63 -26.53
N GLY A 103 -23.57 -7.80 -25.22
CA GLY A 103 -23.94 -6.73 -24.30
C GLY A 103 -22.84 -6.48 -23.27
N ILE A 104 -22.81 -5.28 -22.74
CA ILE A 104 -21.86 -4.85 -21.68
C ILE A 104 -22.67 -4.17 -20.59
N VAL A 105 -22.44 -4.55 -19.34
CA VAL A 105 -23.01 -3.89 -18.16
C VAL A 105 -21.88 -3.33 -17.33
N GLU A 106 -21.96 -2.04 -17.02
CA GLU A 106 -21.03 -1.32 -16.17
C GLU A 106 -21.63 -1.09 -14.79
N PHE A 107 -20.82 -1.21 -13.75
CA PHE A 107 -21.08 -0.62 -12.45
C PHE A 107 -19.98 0.39 -12.11
N ASP A 108 -20.39 1.63 -11.81
CA ASP A 108 -19.50 2.72 -11.41
C ASP A 108 -19.62 2.99 -9.91
N TYR A 109 -18.58 2.64 -9.17
CA TYR A 109 -18.51 2.84 -7.72
C TYR A 109 -18.50 4.31 -7.28
N SER A 110 -18.13 5.23 -8.17
CA SER A 110 -18.13 6.66 -7.84
C SER A 110 -19.53 7.26 -7.81
N THR A 111 -20.43 6.70 -8.59
CA THR A 111 -21.83 7.14 -8.70
C THR A 111 -22.82 6.17 -8.10
N GLY A 112 -22.43 4.90 -7.91
CA GLY A 112 -23.30 3.79 -7.52
C GLY A 112 -24.27 3.35 -8.62
N ILE A 113 -24.06 3.77 -9.87
CA ILE A 113 -24.97 3.53 -11.00
C ILE A 113 -24.54 2.29 -11.78
N GLU A 114 -25.52 1.45 -12.10
CA GLU A 114 -25.43 0.35 -13.05
C GLU A 114 -26.07 0.80 -14.38
N ARG A 115 -25.38 0.52 -15.49
CA ARG A 115 -25.87 0.86 -16.83
C ARG A 115 -25.43 -0.13 -17.90
N GLU A 116 -26.25 -0.31 -18.90
CA GLU A 116 -25.90 -1.02 -20.13
C GLU A 116 -25.11 -0.12 -21.09
N LEU A 117 -24.12 -0.69 -21.74
CA LEU A 117 -23.28 0.01 -22.71
C LEU A 117 -23.25 -0.76 -24.03
N HIS A 118 -23.09 -0.02 -25.13
CA HIS A 118 -22.87 -0.58 -26.44
C HIS A 118 -21.42 -1.02 -26.65
N ASP A 119 -20.47 -0.15 -26.23
CA ASP A 119 -19.04 -0.36 -26.34
C ASP A 119 -18.34 -0.06 -24.99
N PHE A 120 -17.13 -0.58 -24.80
CA PHE A 120 -16.32 -0.20 -23.64
C PHE A 120 -15.89 1.26 -23.74
N PRO A 121 -15.91 2.01 -22.63
CA PRO A 121 -15.31 3.34 -22.59
C PRO A 121 -13.82 3.27 -22.94
N THR A 122 -13.35 4.33 -23.59
CA THR A 122 -11.91 4.48 -23.89
C THR A 122 -11.09 4.70 -22.61
N PRO A 123 -9.78 4.41 -22.62
CA PRO A 123 -8.89 4.70 -21.48
C PRO A 123 -9.01 6.16 -21.02
N SER A 124 -9.05 7.11 -21.94
CA SER A 124 -9.15 8.54 -21.64
C SER A 124 -10.47 8.93 -20.97
N GLU A 125 -11.60 8.33 -21.39
CA GLU A 125 -12.89 8.54 -20.74
C GLU A 125 -12.89 8.04 -19.30
N LEU A 126 -12.39 6.81 -19.05
CA LEU A 126 -12.32 6.27 -17.69
C LEU A 126 -11.35 7.05 -16.82
N TRP A 127 -10.22 7.47 -17.38
CA TRP A 127 -9.26 8.32 -16.65
C TRP A 127 -9.89 9.65 -16.24
N THR A 128 -10.59 10.32 -17.16
CA THR A 128 -11.29 11.58 -16.85
C THR A 128 -12.36 11.39 -15.77
N ARG A 129 -13.13 10.30 -15.84
CA ARG A 129 -14.14 9.98 -14.82
C ARG A 129 -13.48 9.71 -13.45
N LEU A 130 -12.36 8.97 -13.41
CA LEU A 130 -11.62 8.76 -12.18
C LEU A 130 -11.07 10.07 -11.61
N GLN A 131 -10.49 10.93 -12.45
CA GLN A 131 -10.00 12.24 -12.02
C GLN A 131 -11.10 13.08 -11.38
N GLN A 132 -12.28 13.11 -11.96
CA GLN A 132 -13.45 13.81 -11.42
C GLN A 132 -13.88 13.20 -10.07
N ALA A 133 -13.98 11.88 -9.99
CA ALA A 133 -14.40 11.17 -8.78
C ALA A 133 -13.42 11.35 -7.60
N GLU A 134 -12.13 11.42 -7.90
CA GLU A 134 -11.07 11.53 -6.90
C GLU A 134 -10.54 12.97 -6.73
N ASN A 135 -11.19 13.96 -7.37
CA ASN A 135 -10.79 15.38 -7.34
C ASN A 135 -9.33 15.64 -7.78
N ILE A 136 -8.86 14.93 -8.79
CA ILE A 136 -7.52 15.09 -9.38
C ILE A 136 -7.62 16.15 -10.49
N ASN A 137 -7.75 17.41 -10.10
CA ASN A 137 -8.00 18.50 -11.05
C ASN A 137 -6.72 19.14 -11.61
N ASP A 138 -5.58 18.96 -10.93
CA ASP A 138 -4.29 19.47 -11.36
C ASP A 138 -3.62 18.49 -12.34
N PRO A 139 -3.35 18.91 -13.60
CA PRO A 139 -2.67 18.08 -14.58
C PRO A 139 -1.29 17.57 -14.12
N VAL A 140 -0.56 18.36 -13.32
CA VAL A 140 0.74 17.97 -12.77
C VAL A 140 0.58 16.83 -11.76
N VAL A 141 -0.45 16.88 -10.94
CA VAL A 141 -0.80 15.78 -10.01
C VAL A 141 -1.16 14.52 -10.79
N ALA A 142 -1.99 14.67 -11.83
CA ALA A 142 -2.40 13.55 -12.69
C ALA A 142 -1.20 12.87 -13.38
N GLU A 143 -0.28 13.65 -13.94
CA GLU A 143 0.95 13.15 -14.58
C GLU A 143 1.85 12.44 -13.56
N ARG A 144 2.11 13.06 -12.41
CA ARG A 144 2.95 12.48 -11.36
C ARG A 144 2.39 11.20 -10.77
N LEU A 145 1.08 11.07 -10.67
CA LEU A 145 0.41 9.85 -10.20
C LEU A 145 0.72 8.66 -11.12
N LEU A 146 0.85 8.91 -12.43
CA LEU A 146 1.17 7.91 -13.44
C LEU A 146 2.67 7.61 -13.56
N THR A 147 3.53 8.26 -12.75
CA THR A 147 4.97 7.94 -12.72
C THR A 147 5.18 6.46 -12.51
N PRO A 148 5.99 5.77 -13.34
CA PRO A 148 6.20 4.33 -13.21
C PRO A 148 6.83 3.93 -11.87
N SER A 149 6.43 2.78 -11.36
CA SER A 149 7.11 2.11 -10.26
C SER A 149 8.51 1.64 -10.70
N PHE A 150 9.41 1.45 -9.74
CA PHE A 150 10.70 0.85 -10.05
C PHE A 150 10.50 -0.56 -10.63
N PRO A 151 11.06 -0.85 -11.81
CA PRO A 151 10.88 -2.15 -12.46
C PRO A 151 11.80 -3.21 -11.81
N ASP A 152 11.36 -3.82 -10.73
CA ASP A 152 12.06 -4.96 -10.15
C ASP A 152 11.77 -6.23 -10.98
N ARG A 153 12.79 -6.75 -11.66
CA ARG A 153 12.69 -7.98 -12.47
C ARG A 153 12.52 -9.24 -11.63
N THR A 154 12.81 -9.16 -10.34
CA THR A 154 12.78 -10.32 -9.41
C THR A 154 11.49 -10.39 -8.62
N LYS A 155 10.80 -9.26 -8.44
CA LYS A 155 9.58 -9.16 -7.61
C LYS A 155 8.56 -8.25 -8.27
N THR A 156 7.42 -8.79 -8.66
CA THR A 156 6.25 -7.97 -9.00
C THR A 156 5.49 -7.59 -7.75
N LEU A 157 4.97 -6.38 -7.71
CA LEU A 157 4.09 -5.94 -6.63
C LEU A 157 2.84 -6.83 -6.59
N ARG A 158 2.45 -7.23 -5.40
CA ARG A 158 1.16 -7.84 -5.16
C ARG A 158 0.07 -6.77 -5.28
N TYR A 159 -1.16 -7.16 -5.60
CA TYR A 159 -2.25 -6.22 -5.84
C TYR A 159 -2.44 -5.22 -4.69
N TYR A 160 -2.40 -5.67 -3.44
CA TYR A 160 -2.57 -4.81 -2.28
C TYR A 160 -1.39 -3.84 -2.08
N GLN A 161 -0.19 -4.22 -2.49
CA GLN A 161 0.98 -3.33 -2.48
C GLN A 161 0.83 -2.24 -3.55
N GLU A 162 0.36 -2.61 -4.75
CA GLU A 162 0.05 -1.66 -5.82
C GLU A 162 -1.01 -0.64 -5.37
N ILE A 163 -2.08 -1.09 -4.71
CA ILE A 163 -3.10 -0.21 -4.13
C ILE A 163 -2.49 0.72 -3.07
N ALA A 164 -1.72 0.17 -2.12
CA ALA A 164 -1.10 0.95 -1.06
C ALA A 164 -0.18 2.04 -1.62
N VAL A 165 0.66 1.70 -2.60
CA VAL A 165 1.56 2.66 -3.27
C VAL A 165 0.75 3.76 -3.97
N ASN A 166 -0.20 3.40 -4.82
CA ASN A 166 -0.97 4.37 -5.59
C ASN A 166 -1.80 5.30 -4.70
N ARG A 167 -2.49 4.77 -3.67
CA ARG A 167 -3.25 5.60 -2.70
C ARG A 167 -2.34 6.53 -1.90
N THR A 168 -1.16 6.06 -1.52
CA THR A 168 -0.20 6.89 -0.77
C THR A 168 0.35 8.01 -1.65
N VAL A 169 0.78 7.71 -2.87
CA VAL A 169 1.26 8.72 -3.82
C VAL A 169 0.18 9.72 -4.12
N GLN A 170 -1.07 9.29 -4.38
CA GLN A 170 -2.21 10.18 -4.59
C GLN A 170 -2.44 11.11 -3.40
N ALA A 171 -2.48 10.58 -2.18
CA ALA A 171 -2.68 11.38 -0.98
C ALA A 171 -1.59 12.45 -0.80
N VAL A 172 -0.33 12.10 -1.05
CA VAL A 172 0.81 13.03 -1.02
C VAL A 172 0.67 14.10 -2.09
N LEU A 173 0.36 13.73 -3.32
CA LEU A 173 0.23 14.67 -4.45
C LEU A 173 -0.95 15.61 -4.26
N GLN A 174 -2.02 15.18 -3.59
CA GLN A 174 -3.18 16.00 -3.21
C GLN A 174 -2.92 16.88 -1.97
N GLY A 175 -1.69 16.91 -1.45
CA GLY A 175 -1.27 17.77 -0.35
C GLY A 175 -1.62 17.28 1.06
N ARG A 176 -2.00 16.00 1.23
CA ARG A 176 -2.25 15.43 2.54
C ARG A 176 -0.96 15.42 3.37
N LYS A 177 -0.96 16.14 4.49
CA LYS A 177 0.23 16.32 5.33
C LYS A 177 0.58 15.09 6.18
N ARG A 178 -0.42 14.31 6.59
CA ARG A 178 -0.24 13.11 7.40
C ARG A 178 -1.09 11.98 6.85
N ALA A 179 -0.52 10.80 6.73
CA ALA A 179 -1.23 9.61 6.26
C ALA A 179 -0.76 8.36 7.02
N LEU A 180 -1.67 7.42 7.24
CA LEU A 180 -1.40 6.15 7.90
C LEU A 180 -1.67 4.99 6.94
N LEU A 181 -0.73 4.03 6.93
CA LEU A 181 -0.90 2.72 6.30
C LEU A 181 -0.91 1.65 7.39
N THR A 182 -1.97 0.87 7.47
CA THR A 182 -2.06 -0.28 8.36
C THR A 182 -1.85 -1.55 7.56
N LEU A 183 -0.68 -2.16 7.70
CA LEU A 183 -0.26 -3.31 6.90
C LEU A 183 0.27 -4.39 7.83
N CYS A 184 -0.30 -5.58 7.79
CA CYS A 184 0.12 -6.68 8.65
C CYS A 184 1.60 -7.04 8.47
N THR A 185 2.19 -7.67 9.47
CA THR A 185 3.57 -8.17 9.39
C THR A 185 3.71 -9.13 8.22
N GLY A 186 4.77 -9.00 7.44
CA GLY A 186 5.00 -9.81 6.24
C GLY A 186 4.29 -9.29 4.97
N ALA A 187 3.52 -8.20 5.04
CA ALA A 187 2.89 -7.59 3.88
C ALA A 187 3.88 -6.83 2.95
N GLY A 188 5.14 -6.66 3.36
CA GLY A 188 6.15 -5.97 2.57
C GLY A 188 6.10 -4.44 2.69
N LYS A 189 5.90 -3.92 3.90
CA LYS A 189 5.89 -2.48 4.20
C LYS A 189 7.08 -1.74 3.59
N THR A 190 8.29 -2.30 3.73
CA THR A 190 9.52 -1.71 3.18
C THR A 190 9.47 -1.56 1.66
N SER A 191 8.97 -2.57 0.95
CA SER A 191 8.81 -2.51 -0.50
C SER A 191 7.80 -1.44 -0.93
N ILE A 192 6.70 -1.29 -0.18
CA ILE A 192 5.71 -0.22 -0.41
C ILE A 192 6.36 1.15 -0.18
N ALA A 193 7.07 1.33 0.94
CA ALA A 193 7.80 2.56 1.23
C ALA A 193 8.79 2.92 0.13
N PHE A 194 9.57 1.94 -0.33
CA PHE A 194 10.51 2.13 -1.42
C PHE A 194 9.82 2.62 -2.70
N GLN A 195 8.73 1.97 -3.12
CA GLN A 195 8.01 2.35 -4.34
C GLN A 195 7.37 3.75 -4.23
N VAL A 196 6.83 4.11 -3.06
CA VAL A 196 6.32 5.46 -2.80
C VAL A 196 7.44 6.49 -2.94
N CYS A 197 8.59 6.24 -2.29
CA CYS A 197 9.77 7.11 -2.40
C CYS A 197 10.24 7.22 -3.85
N TRP A 198 10.29 6.09 -4.57
CA TRP A 198 10.71 6.05 -5.97
C TRP A 198 9.83 6.91 -6.87
N LYS A 199 8.51 6.71 -6.83
CA LYS A 199 7.56 7.48 -7.64
C LYS A 199 7.66 8.99 -7.35
N LEU A 200 7.72 9.38 -6.08
CA LEU A 200 7.83 10.79 -5.69
C LEU A 200 9.20 11.40 -6.05
N TRP A 201 10.29 10.65 -5.90
CA TRP A 201 11.63 11.10 -6.24
C TRP A 201 11.81 11.22 -7.76
N TYR A 202 11.34 10.24 -8.51
CA TYR A 202 11.45 10.22 -9.97
C TYR A 202 10.57 11.29 -10.63
N SER A 203 9.38 11.55 -10.08
CA SER A 203 8.48 12.65 -10.53
C SER A 203 8.93 14.04 -10.05
N ARG A 204 10.04 14.14 -9.31
CA ARG A 204 10.54 15.40 -8.72
C ARG A 204 9.49 16.15 -7.91
N TRP A 205 8.66 15.39 -7.19
CA TRP A 205 7.70 15.99 -6.28
C TRP A 205 8.41 16.63 -5.08
N THR A 206 8.03 17.84 -4.70
CA THR A 206 8.53 18.53 -3.50
C THR A 206 7.42 19.35 -2.86
N THR A 207 7.54 19.62 -1.59
CA THR A 207 6.62 20.54 -0.85
C THR A 207 6.82 22.00 -1.23
N LYS A 208 7.90 22.35 -1.89
CA LYS A 208 8.34 23.75 -2.15
C LYS A 208 8.18 24.20 -3.60
N ALA A 209 7.46 23.51 -4.43
CA ALA A 209 7.30 23.83 -5.87
C ALA A 209 8.62 24.13 -6.60
N THR A 210 9.72 23.46 -6.24
CA THR A 210 11.05 23.56 -6.85
C THR A 210 11.30 22.39 -7.77
N ASN A 211 12.02 22.61 -8.87
CA ASN A 211 12.40 21.52 -9.79
C ASN A 211 13.65 20.79 -9.32
N ARG A 212 13.58 20.18 -8.13
CA ARG A 212 14.62 19.32 -7.56
C ARG A 212 14.04 17.98 -7.15
N THR A 213 14.91 17.02 -6.84
CA THR A 213 14.51 15.79 -6.16
C THR A 213 14.07 16.08 -4.71
N PRO A 214 13.07 15.35 -4.19
CA PRO A 214 12.64 15.52 -2.81
C PRO A 214 13.72 15.05 -1.83
N LYS A 215 13.80 15.72 -0.68
CA LYS A 215 14.57 15.26 0.48
C LYS A 215 13.67 14.37 1.32
N ILE A 216 14.04 13.10 1.47
CA ILE A 216 13.21 12.07 2.10
C ILE A 216 13.95 11.53 3.33
N LEU A 217 13.26 11.44 4.45
CA LEU A 217 13.74 10.79 5.67
C LEU A 217 12.96 9.48 5.91
N PHE A 218 13.67 8.37 5.97
CA PHE A 218 13.15 7.10 6.45
C PHE A 218 13.55 6.92 7.91
N LEU A 219 12.55 6.83 8.80
CA LEU A 219 12.73 6.82 10.24
C LEU A 219 12.16 5.53 10.84
N ALA A 220 12.94 4.84 11.68
CA ALA A 220 12.54 3.61 12.35
C ALA A 220 13.02 3.55 13.80
N ASP A 221 12.58 2.55 14.57
CA ASP A 221 12.95 2.37 15.98
C ASP A 221 14.24 1.56 16.19
N ARG A 222 14.70 0.82 15.17
CA ARG A 222 15.86 -0.09 15.28
C ARG A 222 16.76 -0.04 14.05
N ASN A 223 18.07 -0.25 14.29
CA ASN A 223 19.06 -0.25 13.21
C ASN A 223 18.76 -1.27 12.11
N VAL A 224 18.31 -2.47 12.42
CA VAL A 224 17.97 -3.50 11.43
C VAL A 224 16.87 -3.01 10.46
N LEU A 225 15.89 -2.24 10.97
CA LEU A 225 14.82 -1.65 10.15
C LEU A 225 15.29 -0.44 9.31
N VAL A 226 16.53 -0.02 9.47
CA VAL A 226 17.17 1.04 8.69
C VAL A 226 18.22 0.45 7.75
N ASP A 227 19.11 -0.42 8.27
CA ASP A 227 20.28 -0.92 7.55
C ASP A 227 19.87 -1.87 6.42
N ASP A 228 18.98 -2.82 6.69
CA ASP A 228 18.51 -3.78 5.70
C ASP A 228 17.75 -3.10 4.54
N PRO A 229 16.74 -2.23 4.78
CA PRO A 229 16.11 -1.48 3.70
C PRO A 229 17.09 -0.63 2.89
N MET A 230 17.95 0.12 3.56
CA MET A 230 18.94 0.98 2.89
C MET A 230 19.86 0.19 1.98
N ALA A 231 20.34 -0.99 2.44
CA ALA A 231 21.29 -1.81 1.69
C ALA A 231 20.62 -2.58 0.54
N LYS A 232 19.37 -3.01 0.71
CA LYS A 232 18.66 -3.90 -0.23
C LYS A 232 17.62 -3.14 -1.06
N ASP A 233 16.45 -2.85 -0.49
CA ASP A 233 15.31 -2.30 -1.23
C ASP A 233 15.62 -0.92 -1.82
N PHE A 234 16.29 -0.04 -1.06
CA PHE A 234 16.64 1.31 -1.48
C PHE A 234 17.98 1.41 -2.24
N SER A 235 18.62 0.27 -2.56
CA SER A 235 19.87 0.27 -3.32
C SER A 235 19.80 1.01 -4.67
N PRO A 236 18.66 1.04 -5.40
CA PRO A 236 18.54 1.78 -6.66
C PRO A 236 18.77 3.29 -6.55
N PHE A 237 18.63 3.89 -5.36
CA PHE A 237 18.95 5.31 -5.15
C PHE A 237 20.46 5.62 -5.13
N GLY A 238 21.32 4.60 -5.16
CA GLY A 238 22.77 4.75 -5.26
C GLY A 238 23.34 5.70 -4.21
N GLU A 239 24.14 6.67 -4.65
CA GLU A 239 24.81 7.65 -3.81
C GLU A 239 23.87 8.73 -3.21
N ALA A 240 22.60 8.77 -3.60
CA ALA A 240 21.63 9.66 -2.98
C ALA A 240 21.31 9.29 -1.53
N ARG A 241 21.66 8.05 -1.09
CA ARG A 241 21.40 7.53 0.25
C ARG A 241 22.42 7.99 1.28
N HIS A 242 21.95 8.26 2.49
CA HIS A 242 22.81 8.58 3.65
C HIS A 242 22.18 8.08 4.94
N LYS A 243 22.95 7.34 5.75
CA LYS A 243 22.54 6.96 7.10
C LYS A 243 23.01 8.03 8.10
N ILE A 244 22.06 8.60 8.84
CA ILE A 244 22.34 9.50 9.95
C ILE A 244 22.68 8.63 11.18
N SER A 245 23.96 8.57 11.55
CA SER A 245 24.46 7.76 12.68
C SER A 245 24.99 8.60 13.84
N GLY A 246 24.69 9.89 13.86
CA GLY A 246 25.24 10.90 14.78
C GLY A 246 26.34 11.74 14.12
N GLY A 247 26.94 12.65 14.86
CA GLY A 247 27.96 13.56 14.33
C GLY A 247 27.35 14.83 13.72
N GLU A 248 27.85 15.27 12.57
CA GLU A 248 27.39 16.48 11.88
C GLU A 248 26.26 16.18 10.89
N ALA A 249 25.39 17.17 10.65
CA ALA A 249 24.30 17.07 9.70
C ALA A 249 24.79 17.14 8.24
N VAL A 250 24.79 16.02 7.55
CA VAL A 250 25.07 15.96 6.10
C VAL A 250 23.84 16.43 5.32
N LYS A 251 24.02 17.44 4.45
CA LYS A 251 22.90 18.08 3.68
C LYS A 251 22.98 17.84 2.18
N SER A 252 23.99 17.09 1.71
CA SER A 252 24.27 16.89 0.28
C SER A 252 23.54 15.69 -0.36
N ARG A 253 22.70 14.98 0.37
CA ARG A 253 22.00 13.77 -0.09
C ARG A 253 20.51 14.01 -0.24
N ASP A 254 19.79 13.05 -0.81
CA ASP A 254 18.33 13.13 -1.02
C ASP A 254 17.57 12.14 -0.16
N MET A 255 18.15 10.95 0.10
CA MET A 255 17.54 9.88 0.90
C MET A 255 18.29 9.68 2.20
N TYR A 256 17.62 9.95 3.30
CA TYR A 256 18.17 9.86 4.65
C TYR A 256 17.53 8.72 5.40
N PHE A 257 18.34 7.99 6.15
CA PHE A 257 17.92 6.86 6.97
C PHE A 257 18.39 7.09 8.40
N ALA A 258 17.48 6.98 9.36
CA ALA A 258 17.82 7.20 10.78
C ALA A 258 16.98 6.32 11.70
N ILE A 259 17.54 5.99 12.86
CA ILE A 259 16.73 5.60 14.01
C ILE A 259 16.45 6.84 14.86
N TYR A 260 15.35 6.81 15.63
CA TYR A 260 14.97 7.95 16.48
C TYR A 260 16.11 8.38 17.39
N GLN A 261 16.80 7.41 18.01
CA GLN A 261 17.88 7.65 18.96
C GLN A 261 19.08 8.35 18.33
N SER A 262 19.33 8.15 17.03
CA SER A 262 20.49 8.78 16.38
C SER A 262 20.30 10.27 16.07
N ILE A 263 19.06 10.73 15.99
CA ILE A 263 18.73 12.12 15.65
C ILE A 263 18.03 12.87 16.78
N ALA A 264 17.49 12.16 17.81
CA ALA A 264 16.85 12.75 18.97
C ALA A 264 17.84 13.50 19.86
N ARG A 265 17.34 14.31 20.78
CA ARG A 265 18.13 14.87 21.86
C ARG A 265 18.50 13.79 22.88
N ASP A 266 19.65 13.92 23.50
CA ASP A 266 20.04 13.22 24.73
C ASP A 266 20.36 14.24 25.80
N GLU A 267 20.75 13.78 27.01
CA GLU A 267 21.06 14.65 28.15
C GLU A 267 22.19 15.64 27.85
N ASN A 268 23.07 15.35 26.90
CA ASN A 268 24.25 16.11 26.56
C ASN A 268 24.18 16.83 25.20
N ARG A 269 23.14 16.57 24.39
CA ARG A 269 23.04 17.09 23.02
C ARG A 269 21.63 17.60 22.70
N PRO A 270 21.48 18.75 22.02
CA PRO A 270 20.21 19.35 21.69
C PRO A 270 19.39 18.60 20.63
N GLY A 271 19.91 17.47 20.11
CA GLY A 271 19.32 16.67 19.04
C GLY A 271 19.80 17.10 17.65
N LEU A 272 20.35 16.14 16.91
CA LEU A 272 20.91 16.38 15.57
C LEU A 272 19.82 16.86 14.56
N TYR A 273 18.54 16.49 14.79
CA TYR A 273 17.44 16.95 13.94
C TYR A 273 17.35 18.49 13.86
N ARG A 274 17.78 19.24 14.87
CA ARG A 274 17.75 20.71 14.91
C ARG A 274 18.80 21.37 14.02
N GLU A 275 19.82 20.63 13.60
CA GLU A 275 20.81 21.12 12.63
C GLU A 275 20.27 21.16 11.19
N TYR A 276 19.18 20.44 10.92
CA TYR A 276 18.45 20.57 9.68
C TYR A 276 17.37 21.66 9.79
N PRO A 277 17.19 22.49 8.76
CA PRO A 277 16.06 23.43 8.71
C PRO A 277 14.73 22.69 8.90
N ARG A 278 13.74 23.34 9.51
CA ARG A 278 12.42 22.73 9.74
C ARG A 278 11.75 22.22 8.47
N ASP A 279 11.98 22.88 7.35
CA ASP A 279 11.47 22.59 6.02
C ASP A 279 12.48 21.84 5.14
N TYR A 280 13.47 21.19 5.75
CA TYR A 280 14.51 20.50 5.01
C TYR A 280 14.02 19.25 4.28
N PHE A 281 13.20 18.43 4.93
CA PHE A 281 12.61 17.24 4.34
C PHE A 281 11.27 17.59 3.68
N ASP A 282 11.00 16.98 2.52
CA ASP A 282 9.72 17.03 1.85
C ASP A 282 8.81 15.89 2.30
N LEU A 283 9.40 14.71 2.57
CA LEU A 283 8.71 13.49 2.98
C LEU A 283 9.42 12.83 4.15
N ILE A 284 8.67 12.37 5.12
CA ILE A 284 9.14 11.50 6.20
C ILE A 284 8.31 10.22 6.19
N ILE A 285 8.97 9.08 6.05
CA ILE A 285 8.37 7.75 6.20
C ILE A 285 8.74 7.22 7.58
N ILE A 286 7.74 6.85 8.36
CA ILE A 286 7.90 6.36 9.72
C ILE A 286 7.50 4.89 9.76
N ASP A 287 8.48 3.99 9.83
CA ASP A 287 8.22 2.56 9.97
C ASP A 287 7.98 2.19 11.43
N GLU A 288 7.05 1.28 11.67
CA GLU A 288 6.57 0.84 12.98
C GLU A 288 6.19 2.04 13.89
N CYS A 289 5.45 3.00 13.33
CA CYS A 289 5.13 4.27 13.97
C CYS A 289 4.37 4.15 15.31
N HIS A 290 3.85 2.95 15.66
CA HIS A 290 3.25 2.64 16.96
C HIS A 290 4.26 2.43 18.08
N ARG A 291 5.55 2.22 17.78
CA ARG A 291 6.58 1.85 18.76
C ARG A 291 7.26 3.05 19.44
N GLY A 292 7.10 4.24 18.92
CA GLY A 292 7.73 5.46 19.48
C GLY A 292 7.31 5.83 20.91
N SER A 293 6.43 5.06 21.54
CA SER A 293 5.66 5.48 22.71
C SER A 293 6.06 4.89 24.07
N ALA A 294 6.88 3.86 24.12
CA ALA A 294 6.94 3.08 25.36
C ALA A 294 7.90 3.59 26.45
N ARG A 295 8.89 4.46 26.16
CA ARG A 295 9.79 5.08 27.17
C ARG A 295 10.50 6.36 26.72
N GLY A 296 10.12 6.97 25.59
CA GLY A 296 10.76 8.18 25.06
C GLY A 296 9.76 9.08 24.35
N ASP A 297 8.55 9.12 24.86
CA ASP A 297 7.36 9.69 24.21
C ASP A 297 7.49 11.16 23.78
N SER A 298 8.40 11.92 24.37
CA SER A 298 8.67 13.29 23.95
C SER A 298 9.59 13.37 22.72
N ASN A 299 10.57 12.48 22.57
CA ASN A 299 11.67 12.67 21.61
C ASN A 299 11.26 12.42 20.14
N TRP A 300 10.51 11.36 19.83
CA TRP A 300 10.09 11.11 18.45
C TRP A 300 9.07 12.15 17.99
N ARG A 301 8.17 12.56 18.90
CA ARG A 301 7.17 13.58 18.62
C ARG A 301 7.85 14.93 18.35
N GLU A 302 8.84 15.30 19.15
CA GLU A 302 9.62 16.52 18.92
C GLU A 302 10.29 16.53 17.54
N ILE A 303 10.79 15.39 17.04
CA ILE A 303 11.36 15.27 15.69
C ILE A 303 10.30 15.53 14.63
N LEU A 304 9.13 14.88 14.74
CA LEU A 304 8.06 15.03 13.76
C LEU A 304 7.45 16.45 13.80
N ASP A 305 7.31 17.03 14.98
CA ASP A 305 6.82 18.41 15.15
C ASP A 305 7.83 19.46 14.65
N TRP A 306 9.15 19.14 14.75
CA TRP A 306 10.19 19.99 14.14
C TRP A 306 10.06 20.03 12.63
N PHE A 307 9.84 18.89 12.02
CA PHE A 307 9.66 18.75 10.58
C PHE A 307 8.19 18.78 10.14
N GLU A 308 7.33 19.51 10.87
CA GLU A 308 5.91 19.66 10.55
C GLU A 308 5.64 20.08 9.08
N PRO A 309 6.48 20.92 8.43
CA PRO A 309 6.28 21.25 7.01
C PRO A 309 6.35 20.06 6.05
N ALA A 310 7.04 18.98 6.43
CA ALA A 310 7.13 17.77 5.63
C ALA A 310 5.80 17.00 5.59
N THR A 311 5.55 16.29 4.50
CA THR A 311 4.52 15.24 4.47
C THR A 311 5.01 14.03 5.26
N GLN A 312 4.19 13.50 6.16
CA GLN A 312 4.56 12.43 7.09
C GLN A 312 3.66 11.21 6.91
N ILE A 313 4.27 10.06 6.62
CA ILE A 313 3.56 8.81 6.38
C ILE A 313 3.96 7.80 7.45
N GLY A 314 3.01 7.42 8.31
CA GLY A 314 3.15 6.34 9.27
C GLY A 314 2.82 5.00 8.65
N MET A 315 3.63 3.98 8.93
CA MET A 315 3.36 2.60 8.58
C MET A 315 3.41 1.73 9.82
N THR A 316 2.41 0.87 10.01
CA THR A 316 2.34 -0.03 11.16
C THR A 316 1.52 -1.27 10.86
N ALA A 317 1.82 -2.36 11.57
CA ALA A 317 0.97 -3.55 11.59
C ALA A 317 -0.13 -3.46 12.66
N THR A 318 0.11 -2.71 13.72
CA THR A 318 -0.73 -2.65 14.92
C THR A 318 -0.84 -1.22 15.42
N PRO A 319 -1.73 -0.41 14.87
CA PRO A 319 -1.92 0.96 15.36
C PRO A 319 -2.46 0.92 16.80
N ARG A 320 -1.90 1.73 17.67
CA ARG A 320 -2.33 1.85 19.06
C ARG A 320 -3.43 2.89 19.21
N ARG A 321 -4.43 2.57 20.04
CA ARG A 321 -5.57 3.43 20.36
C ARG A 321 -5.65 3.81 21.85
N GLU A 322 -4.72 3.30 22.67
CA GLU A 322 -4.72 3.49 24.13
C GLU A 322 -3.72 4.56 24.53
N ASP A 323 -4.13 5.45 25.42
CA ASP A 323 -3.40 6.54 26.04
C ASP A 323 -2.83 7.60 25.05
N ASN A 324 -2.03 8.55 25.54
CA ASN A 324 -1.47 9.71 24.84
C ASN A 324 -0.67 9.40 23.56
N VAL A 325 -0.71 8.18 23.07
CA VAL A 325 0.04 7.64 21.92
C VAL A 325 -0.88 7.03 20.88
N ASP A 326 -2.02 7.66 20.66
CA ASP A 326 -2.91 7.21 19.61
C ASP A 326 -2.34 7.57 18.23
N THR A 327 -1.95 6.54 17.50
CA THR A 327 -1.46 6.67 16.12
C THR A 327 -2.51 7.32 15.23
N TYR A 328 -3.79 7.08 15.49
CA TYR A 328 -4.90 7.67 14.73
C TYR A 328 -5.08 9.16 15.02
N ILE A 329 -4.83 9.61 16.27
CA ILE A 329 -4.88 11.05 16.60
C ILE A 329 -3.83 11.83 15.80
N TYR A 330 -2.67 11.24 15.57
CA TYR A 330 -1.59 11.92 14.85
C TYR A 330 -1.75 11.86 13.33
N PHE A 331 -1.97 10.67 12.79
CA PHE A 331 -1.96 10.46 11.33
C PHE A 331 -3.36 10.53 10.70
N GLY A 332 -4.41 10.45 11.51
CA GLY A 332 -5.78 10.24 11.05
C GLY A 332 -6.09 8.78 10.72
N ASP A 333 -7.29 8.54 10.21
CA ASP A 333 -7.68 7.21 9.75
C ASP A 333 -6.77 6.71 8.62
N PRO A 334 -6.50 5.38 8.58
CA PRO A 334 -5.67 4.79 7.55
C PRO A 334 -6.22 5.08 6.15
N ILE A 335 -5.34 5.48 5.23
CA ILE A 335 -5.69 5.61 3.82
C ILE A 335 -5.79 4.25 3.12
N TYR A 336 -5.17 3.23 3.71
CA TYR A 336 -5.28 1.85 3.29
C TYR A 336 -4.97 0.89 4.43
N GLU A 337 -5.75 -0.20 4.50
CA GLU A 337 -5.56 -1.28 5.46
C GLU A 337 -5.45 -2.63 4.73
N TYR A 338 -4.47 -3.43 5.13
CA TYR A 338 -4.35 -4.82 4.72
C TYR A 338 -4.10 -5.70 5.94
N SER A 339 -5.14 -6.38 6.37
CA SER A 339 -5.15 -7.16 7.62
C SER A 339 -4.45 -8.51 7.46
N LEU A 340 -4.03 -9.08 8.59
CA LEU A 340 -3.51 -10.45 8.63
C LEU A 340 -4.54 -11.49 8.11
N ALA A 341 -5.83 -11.27 8.43
CA ALA A 341 -6.90 -12.14 7.96
C ALA A 341 -7.01 -12.12 6.43
N GLN A 342 -6.92 -10.95 5.80
CA GLN A 342 -6.87 -10.82 4.34
C GLN A 342 -5.64 -11.52 3.78
N GLY A 343 -4.43 -11.29 4.34
CA GLY A 343 -3.20 -11.91 3.88
C GLY A 343 -3.23 -13.44 3.93
N ILE A 344 -3.86 -14.02 4.94
CA ILE A 344 -4.08 -15.47 5.05
C ILE A 344 -5.14 -15.93 4.03
N SER A 345 -6.24 -15.20 3.89
CA SER A 345 -7.30 -15.52 2.93
C SER A 345 -6.80 -15.50 1.49
N ASP A 346 -5.96 -14.53 1.16
CA ASP A 346 -5.34 -14.38 -0.16
C ASP A 346 -4.21 -15.41 -0.40
N GLY A 347 -3.74 -16.07 0.66
CA GLY A 347 -2.69 -17.09 0.59
C GLY A 347 -1.27 -16.53 0.54
N PHE A 348 -1.10 -15.23 0.73
CA PHE A 348 0.23 -14.60 0.81
C PHE A 348 0.90 -14.79 2.16
N LEU A 349 0.11 -15.02 3.21
CA LEU A 349 0.60 -15.29 4.55
C LEU A 349 0.14 -16.69 5.01
N ALA A 350 1.02 -17.34 5.75
CA ALA A 350 0.72 -18.65 6.31
C ALA A 350 -0.34 -18.53 7.43
N PRO A 351 -1.31 -19.47 7.50
CA PRO A 351 -2.21 -19.54 8.63
C PRO A 351 -1.43 -19.89 9.90
N TYR A 352 -1.81 -19.31 11.02
CA TYR A 352 -1.23 -19.62 12.32
C TYR A 352 -2.19 -20.48 13.16
N ARG A 353 -1.63 -21.26 14.09
CA ARG A 353 -2.37 -21.92 15.15
C ARG A 353 -1.95 -21.29 16.48
N VAL A 354 -2.93 -20.99 17.32
CA VAL A 354 -2.69 -20.60 18.71
C VAL A 354 -3.01 -21.80 19.58
N PRO A 355 -2.03 -22.64 19.97
CA PRO A 355 -2.28 -23.66 20.96
C PRO A 355 -2.54 -22.97 22.30
N ARG A 356 -3.66 -23.29 22.93
CA ARG A 356 -3.89 -22.91 24.32
C ARG A 356 -3.17 -23.94 25.19
N VAL A 357 -2.10 -23.56 25.82
CA VAL A 357 -1.47 -24.36 26.87
C VAL A 357 -2.24 -24.07 28.14
N ILE A 358 -2.92 -25.07 28.65
CA ILE A 358 -3.55 -25.02 29.95
C ILE A 358 -2.62 -25.77 30.89
N THR A 359 -2.05 -25.09 31.87
CA THR A 359 -1.23 -25.73 32.90
C THR A 359 -2.16 -26.37 33.93
N ASP A 360 -1.63 -27.36 34.67
CA ASP A 360 -2.41 -27.97 35.79
C ASP A 360 -2.87 -26.90 36.78
N TYR A 361 -2.08 -25.85 36.95
CA TYR A 361 -2.43 -24.69 37.82
C TYR A 361 -3.59 -23.89 37.23
N ASP A 362 -3.64 -23.66 35.93
CA ASP A 362 -4.77 -22.97 35.29
C ASP A 362 -6.05 -23.82 35.37
N ALA A 363 -5.93 -25.14 35.18
CA ALA A 363 -7.07 -26.06 35.23
C ALA A 363 -7.61 -26.24 36.66
N ALA A 364 -6.74 -26.22 37.68
CA ALA A 364 -7.09 -26.35 39.07
C ALA A 364 -7.54 -25.06 39.75
N GLY A 365 -7.40 -23.89 39.04
CA GLY A 365 -7.70 -22.58 39.62
C GLY A 365 -6.76 -22.21 40.78
N TRP A 366 -5.45 -22.46 40.58
CA TRP A 366 -4.43 -22.15 41.57
C TRP A 366 -4.50 -20.70 42.05
N ARG A 367 -4.43 -20.53 43.37
CA ARG A 367 -4.24 -19.23 44.03
C ARG A 367 -3.04 -19.34 44.97
N PRO A 368 -2.16 -18.32 44.96
CA PRO A 368 -1.03 -18.31 45.89
C PRO A 368 -1.54 -18.32 47.33
N SER A 369 -0.95 -19.14 48.17
CA SER A 369 -1.19 -19.16 49.60
C SER A 369 -0.28 -18.17 50.30
N SER A 370 -0.68 -17.68 51.46
CA SER A 370 0.17 -16.81 52.28
C SER A 370 1.47 -17.54 52.63
N GLY A 371 2.61 -17.08 52.14
CA GLY A 371 3.91 -17.70 52.32
C GLY A 371 4.50 -18.36 51.05
N ASP A 372 3.75 -18.45 49.97
CA ASP A 372 4.31 -18.85 48.67
C ASP A 372 5.29 -17.77 48.16
N MET A 373 6.51 -18.18 47.84
CA MET A 373 7.51 -17.28 47.24
C MET A 373 7.44 -17.36 45.74
N ASP A 374 7.62 -16.23 45.05
CA ASP A 374 7.79 -16.22 43.64
C ASP A 374 9.22 -16.68 43.22
N ARG A 375 9.51 -16.71 41.92
CA ARG A 375 10.79 -17.16 41.40
C ARG A 375 11.98 -16.26 41.83
N PHE A 376 11.72 -15.14 42.45
CA PHE A 376 12.69 -14.11 42.82
C PHE A 376 12.75 -13.89 44.34
N GLY A 377 12.01 -14.62 45.15
CA GLY A 377 11.98 -14.62 46.63
C GLY A 377 10.92 -13.73 47.23
#